data_31b82889cd145b5a07157f4b92036bf0
#
_entry.id   31b82889cd145b5a07157f4b92036bf0
#
_cell.length_a   1.000
_cell.length_b   1.000
_cell.length_c   1.000
_cell.angle_alpha   90.00
_cell.angle_beta   90.00
_cell.angle_gamma   90.00
#
_symmetry.space_group_name_H-M   'P 1'
#
loop_
_entity.id
_entity.type
_entity.pdbx_description
1 polymer ?
#
loop_
_entity_poly.entity_id
_entity_poly.type
_entity_poly.pdbx_seq_one_letter_code
_entity_poly.pdbx_strand_id
1 'polypeptide(L)'
;LGAYYAQNRLGIPAIGGKDSMSGTFKDIDVPPTLVSFAVDTVDAEYVVSQEFKKTNSQVVMLSTDRLENDVVDFEMLKKNLDKVTELIHNKQVLSTYALGFGGIGEAISKMAFGNRIGFKFNEGVEDLFKANYGNIVLELANEDLSLLDGYNYIALGSTTEEQSIIIENEEISLEELYNAHCETLEPIFPTKSVDIKEKIETINFISQGEAKKSSIAIAKPRVFIPTFPGTNCEYDLQRAFEKAGANTNI
;
A
#
# COMPACT_ATOMS: atom_id res chain seq x y z
N LEU A 1 0.43 16.37 -14.56
CA LEU A 1 1.31 15.83 -15.61
C LEU A 1 1.96 14.52 -15.18
N GLY A 2 2.59 14.45 -13.98
CA GLY A 2 3.32 13.26 -13.52
C GLY A 2 2.45 12.00 -13.44
N ALA A 3 1.28 12.07 -12.80
CA ALA A 3 0.37 10.93 -12.70
C ALA A 3 -0.09 10.41 -14.07
N TYR A 4 -0.43 11.31 -14.99
CA TYR A 4 -0.77 10.96 -16.37
C TYR A 4 0.40 10.29 -17.09
N TYR A 5 1.62 10.83 -16.93
CA TYR A 5 2.80 10.29 -17.57
C TYR A 5 3.12 8.86 -17.08
N ALA A 6 3.08 8.65 -15.75
CA ALA A 6 3.32 7.34 -15.17
C ALA A 6 2.30 6.29 -15.63
N GLN A 7 0.99 6.63 -15.64
CA GLN A 7 -0.06 5.74 -16.12
C GLN A 7 0.14 5.33 -17.58
N ASN A 8 0.46 6.29 -18.45
CA ASN A 8 0.70 6.00 -19.86
C ASN A 8 1.94 5.12 -20.07
N ARG A 9 3.03 5.39 -19.33
CA ARG A 9 4.26 4.63 -19.48
C ARG A 9 4.15 3.22 -18.93
N LEU A 10 3.45 3.04 -17.81
CA LEU A 10 3.22 1.72 -17.22
C LEU A 10 2.08 0.96 -17.91
N GLY A 11 1.21 1.64 -18.66
CA GLY A 11 0.02 1.04 -19.25
C GLY A 11 -1.06 0.69 -18.23
N ILE A 12 -1.08 1.34 -17.08
CA ILE A 12 -2.00 1.09 -15.97
C ILE A 12 -2.99 2.24 -15.86
N PRO A 13 -4.27 2.07 -16.29
CA PRO A 13 -5.26 3.13 -16.18
C PRO A 13 -5.71 3.31 -14.73
N ALA A 14 -5.85 4.56 -14.30
CA ALA A 14 -6.51 4.84 -13.03
C ALA A 14 -8.02 4.62 -13.17
N ILE A 15 -8.61 3.96 -12.18
CA ILE A 15 -10.07 3.79 -12.06
C ILE A 15 -10.70 4.90 -11.24
N GLY A 16 -9.91 5.70 -10.56
CA GLY A 16 -10.32 6.80 -9.71
C GLY A 16 -9.10 7.48 -9.10
N GLY A 17 -9.37 8.46 -8.28
CA GLY A 17 -8.34 9.19 -7.59
C GLY A 17 -8.93 10.11 -6.54
N LYS A 18 -8.05 10.77 -5.80
CA LYS A 18 -8.39 11.77 -4.81
C LYS A 18 -7.29 12.81 -4.77
N ASP A 19 -7.67 14.05 -4.62
CA ASP A 19 -6.75 15.13 -4.27
C ASP A 19 -7.04 15.63 -2.86
N SER A 20 -6.00 16.09 -2.19
CA SER A 20 -6.09 16.78 -0.91
C SER A 20 -5.61 18.20 -1.11
N MET A 21 -6.39 19.16 -0.64
CA MET A 21 -5.94 20.54 -0.52
C MET A 21 -5.01 20.64 0.69
N SER A 22 -4.06 21.56 0.63
CA SER A 22 -3.27 21.92 1.79
C SER A 22 -4.17 22.46 2.91
N GLY A 23 -3.90 22.07 4.12
CA GLY A 23 -4.66 22.49 5.29
C GLY A 23 -3.91 22.16 6.56
N THR A 24 -4.43 22.62 7.69
CA THR A 24 -3.88 22.32 9.01
C THR A 24 -4.90 21.52 9.81
N PHE A 25 -4.47 20.43 10.42
CA PHE A 25 -5.25 19.67 11.38
C PHE A 25 -4.46 19.59 12.69
N LYS A 26 -4.92 20.30 13.73
CA LYS A 26 -4.15 20.54 14.95
C LYS A 26 -2.78 21.13 14.61
N ASP A 27 -1.68 20.44 14.93
CA ASP A 27 -0.29 20.87 14.71
C ASP A 27 0.32 20.21 13.44
N ILE A 28 -0.49 19.57 12.59
CA ILE A 28 -0.03 18.95 11.35
C ILE A 28 -0.50 19.77 10.16
N ASP A 29 0.46 20.14 9.33
CA ASP A 29 0.18 20.71 8.01
C ASP A 29 0.00 19.60 6.98
N VAL A 30 -1.15 19.59 6.29
CA VAL A 30 -1.45 18.63 5.25
C VAL A 30 -0.93 19.15 3.91
N PRO A 31 0.06 18.51 3.29
CA PRO A 31 0.55 18.92 1.97
C PRO A 31 -0.47 18.62 0.88
N PRO A 32 -0.47 19.37 -0.24
CA PRO A 32 -1.24 19.02 -1.42
C PRO A 32 -0.85 17.62 -1.91
N THR A 33 -1.81 16.71 -1.98
CA THR A 33 -1.56 15.31 -2.33
C THR A 33 -2.51 14.85 -3.41
N LEU A 34 -1.97 14.25 -4.48
CA LEU A 34 -2.74 13.56 -5.51
C LEU A 34 -2.59 12.06 -5.34
N VAL A 35 -3.70 11.37 -5.18
CA VAL A 35 -3.76 9.91 -5.08
C VAL A 35 -4.41 9.35 -6.35
N SER A 36 -3.80 8.33 -6.93
CA SER A 36 -4.32 7.62 -8.09
C SER A 36 -4.57 6.16 -7.72
N PHE A 37 -5.74 5.65 -8.05
CA PHE A 37 -6.14 4.26 -7.78
C PHE A 37 -6.12 3.46 -9.08
N ALA A 38 -5.45 2.31 -9.04
CA ALA A 38 -5.51 1.30 -10.08
C ALA A 38 -5.95 -0.04 -9.48
N VAL A 39 -6.58 -0.89 -10.27
CA VAL A 39 -7.06 -2.22 -9.82
C VAL A 39 -6.65 -3.24 -10.85
N ASP A 40 -6.17 -4.37 -10.34
CA ASP A 40 -5.90 -5.56 -11.12
C ASP A 40 -6.30 -6.81 -10.34
N THR A 41 -6.22 -7.97 -10.96
CA THR A 41 -6.51 -9.26 -10.35
C THR A 41 -5.24 -10.11 -10.31
N VAL A 42 -5.06 -10.84 -9.22
CA VAL A 42 -3.95 -11.77 -9.04
C VAL A 42 -4.45 -13.05 -8.39
N ASP A 43 -3.87 -14.19 -8.76
CA ASP A 43 -4.14 -15.43 -8.05
C ASP A 43 -3.55 -15.36 -6.64
N ALA A 44 -4.38 -15.69 -5.64
CA ALA A 44 -4.02 -15.53 -4.24
C ALA A 44 -2.75 -16.31 -3.83
N GLU A 45 -2.42 -17.38 -4.52
CA GLU A 45 -1.20 -18.16 -4.27
C GLU A 45 0.11 -17.43 -4.60
N TYR A 46 0.04 -16.37 -5.43
CA TYR A 46 1.18 -15.55 -5.81
C TYR A 46 1.28 -14.23 -5.05
N VAL A 47 0.41 -14.02 -4.07
CA VAL A 47 0.49 -12.84 -3.22
C VAL A 47 1.59 -13.03 -2.17
N VAL A 48 2.57 -12.13 -2.17
CA VAL A 48 3.59 -12.04 -1.13
C VAL A 48 3.40 -10.77 -0.33
N SER A 49 3.57 -10.86 0.98
CA SER A 49 3.52 -9.69 1.85
C SER A 49 4.93 -9.12 2.09
N GLN A 50 4.98 -7.93 2.65
CA GLN A 50 6.25 -7.18 2.72
C GLN A 50 7.19 -7.64 3.83
N GLU A 51 6.69 -8.24 4.93
CA GLU A 51 7.53 -8.60 6.07
C GLU A 51 8.51 -9.74 5.76
N PHE A 52 9.72 -9.70 6.32
CA PHE A 52 10.69 -10.80 6.22
C PHE A 52 10.10 -12.12 6.73
N LYS A 53 10.38 -13.20 6.01
CA LYS A 53 9.81 -14.53 6.29
C LYS A 53 10.76 -15.50 6.95
N LYS A 54 12.05 -15.33 6.74
CA LYS A 54 13.05 -16.30 7.16
C LYS A 54 14.31 -15.58 7.63
N THR A 55 14.98 -16.12 8.63
CA THR A 55 16.33 -15.69 9.03
C THR A 55 17.38 -16.26 8.09
N ASN A 56 18.51 -15.58 7.98
CA ASN A 56 19.60 -15.91 7.06
C ASN A 56 19.20 -15.93 5.58
N SER A 57 18.21 -15.12 5.20
CA SER A 57 17.87 -14.89 3.80
C SER A 57 18.71 -13.77 3.21
N GLN A 58 19.13 -13.94 1.98
CA GLN A 58 19.75 -12.87 1.19
C GLN A 58 18.70 -11.82 0.80
N VAL A 59 19.02 -10.56 1.00
CA VAL A 59 18.17 -9.44 0.59
C VAL A 59 18.89 -8.57 -0.41
N VAL A 60 18.21 -8.29 -1.51
CA VAL A 60 18.73 -7.48 -2.61
C VAL A 60 17.77 -6.36 -2.97
N MET A 61 18.27 -5.32 -3.60
CA MET A 61 17.45 -4.27 -4.20
C MET A 61 17.66 -4.27 -5.71
N LEU A 62 16.59 -4.49 -6.47
CA LEU A 62 16.56 -4.21 -7.90
C LEU A 62 16.53 -2.70 -8.11
N SER A 63 17.50 -2.19 -8.85
CA SER A 63 17.66 -0.77 -9.11
C SER A 63 17.04 -0.38 -10.46
N THR A 64 16.33 0.73 -10.46
CA THR A 64 15.78 1.36 -11.64
C THR A 64 16.47 2.70 -11.84
N ASP A 65 17.07 2.90 -13.00
CA ASP A 65 17.78 4.13 -13.31
C ASP A 65 16.82 5.32 -13.45
N ARG A 66 17.41 6.51 -13.37
CA ARG A 66 16.71 7.76 -13.64
C ARG A 66 17.28 8.43 -14.86
N LEU A 67 16.40 9.05 -15.63
CA LEU A 67 16.76 9.87 -16.77
C LEU A 67 17.37 11.21 -16.31
N GLU A 68 17.97 11.95 -17.21
CA GLU A 68 18.62 13.25 -16.90
C GLU A 68 17.71 14.26 -16.18
N ASN A 69 16.39 14.16 -16.36
CA ASN A 69 15.39 15.00 -15.71
C ASN A 69 14.87 14.41 -14.39
N ASP A 70 15.58 13.48 -13.80
CA ASP A 70 15.25 12.74 -12.57
C ASP A 70 13.93 11.93 -12.63
N VAL A 71 13.39 11.73 -13.82
CA VAL A 71 12.25 10.84 -14.03
C VAL A 71 12.74 9.40 -14.09
N VAL A 72 11.98 8.49 -13.46
CA VAL A 72 12.25 7.04 -13.49
C VAL A 72 12.29 6.53 -14.93
N ASP A 73 13.25 5.68 -15.26
CA ASP A 73 13.23 4.92 -16.50
C ASP A 73 12.13 3.87 -16.47
N PHE A 74 11.01 4.18 -17.10
CA PHE A 74 9.83 3.30 -17.08
C PHE A 74 10.02 2.00 -17.86
N GLU A 75 10.89 1.95 -18.85
CA GLU A 75 11.16 0.69 -19.57
C GLU A 75 11.96 -0.26 -18.70
N MET A 76 12.95 0.27 -17.98
CA MET A 76 13.70 -0.50 -16.99
C MET A 76 12.82 -0.91 -15.81
N LEU A 77 11.96 0.00 -15.32
CA LEU A 77 11.01 -0.31 -14.24
C LEU A 77 10.09 -1.47 -14.64
N LYS A 78 9.51 -1.46 -15.83
CA LYS A 78 8.66 -2.55 -16.33
C LYS A 78 9.42 -3.86 -16.39
N LYS A 79 10.64 -3.85 -16.96
CA LYS A 79 11.51 -5.02 -16.99
C LYS A 79 11.77 -5.58 -15.57
N ASN A 80 12.01 -4.70 -14.59
CA ASN A 80 12.21 -5.11 -13.19
C ASN A 80 10.93 -5.70 -12.58
N LEU A 81 9.77 -5.08 -12.82
CA LEU A 81 8.48 -5.59 -12.33
C LEU A 81 8.14 -6.96 -12.94
N ASP A 82 8.37 -7.15 -14.24
CA ASP A 82 8.20 -8.45 -14.90
C ASP A 82 9.08 -9.52 -14.26
N LYS A 83 10.34 -9.17 -13.95
CA LYS A 83 11.28 -10.07 -13.27
C LYS A 83 10.83 -10.41 -11.86
N VAL A 84 10.38 -9.44 -11.09
CA VAL A 84 9.82 -9.68 -9.73
C VAL A 84 8.62 -10.63 -9.81
N THR A 85 7.72 -10.42 -10.76
CA THR A 85 6.57 -11.28 -10.99
C THR A 85 6.99 -12.71 -11.32
N GLU A 86 7.95 -12.90 -12.23
CA GLU A 86 8.54 -14.19 -12.57
C GLU A 86 9.10 -14.89 -11.34
N LEU A 87 9.90 -14.18 -10.53
CA LEU A 87 10.52 -14.74 -9.32
C LEU A 87 9.48 -15.13 -8.25
N ILE A 88 8.42 -14.36 -8.11
CA ILE A 88 7.30 -14.69 -7.21
C ILE A 88 6.59 -15.95 -7.69
N HIS A 89 6.25 -16.06 -8.97
CA HIS A 89 5.60 -17.24 -9.55
C HIS A 89 6.44 -18.49 -9.39
N ASN A 90 7.76 -18.37 -9.48
CA ASN A 90 8.71 -19.46 -9.27
C ASN A 90 9.03 -19.72 -7.78
N LYS A 91 8.38 -19.00 -6.85
CA LYS A 91 8.61 -19.09 -5.40
C LYS A 91 10.07 -18.85 -4.99
N GLN A 92 10.75 -17.97 -5.72
CA GLN A 92 12.15 -17.58 -5.49
C GLN A 92 12.27 -16.29 -4.66
N VAL A 93 11.16 -15.59 -4.42
CA VAL A 93 11.04 -14.42 -3.56
C VAL A 93 10.08 -14.74 -2.41
N LEU A 94 10.49 -14.45 -1.19
CA LEU A 94 9.71 -14.65 0.03
C LEU A 94 8.89 -13.42 0.40
N SER A 95 9.48 -12.23 0.26
CA SER A 95 8.85 -10.95 0.53
C SER A 95 9.42 -9.84 -0.37
N THR A 96 8.67 -8.77 -0.57
CA THR A 96 9.08 -7.66 -1.43
C THR A 96 8.55 -6.33 -0.90
N TYR A 97 9.32 -5.25 -1.15
CA TYR A 97 8.96 -3.89 -0.77
C TYR A 97 9.36 -2.91 -1.88
N ALA A 98 8.40 -2.12 -2.35
CA ALA A 98 8.68 -1.01 -3.28
C ALA A 98 9.19 0.21 -2.50
N LEU A 99 10.35 0.75 -2.87
CA LEU A 99 10.92 1.89 -2.17
C LEU A 99 10.07 3.15 -2.32
N GLY A 100 9.93 3.84 -1.21
CA GLY A 100 9.24 5.11 -1.10
C GLY A 100 10.17 6.26 -0.71
N PHE A 101 9.62 7.22 -0.01
CA PHE A 101 10.30 8.44 0.40
C PHE A 101 11.45 8.18 1.38
N GLY A 102 11.30 7.25 2.31
CA GLY A 102 12.31 6.92 3.32
C GLY A 102 13.42 5.97 2.84
N GLY A 103 13.41 5.59 1.57
CA GLY A 103 14.48 4.80 0.95
C GLY A 103 14.65 3.39 1.51
N ILE A 104 15.88 2.90 1.46
CA ILE A 104 16.26 1.54 1.90
C ILE A 104 16.04 1.39 3.42
N GLY A 105 16.36 2.43 4.20
CA GLY A 105 16.20 2.40 5.67
C GLY A 105 14.75 2.19 6.09
N GLU A 106 13.80 2.88 5.44
CA GLU A 106 12.37 2.66 5.66
C GLU A 106 11.94 1.26 5.25
N ALA A 107 12.36 0.80 4.08
CA ALA A 107 12.00 -0.51 3.54
C ALA A 107 12.43 -1.63 4.50
N ILE A 108 13.71 -1.67 4.84
CA ILE A 108 14.29 -2.71 5.73
C ILE A 108 13.63 -2.66 7.11
N SER A 109 13.43 -1.48 7.69
CA SER A 109 12.76 -1.35 9.00
C SER A 109 11.33 -1.92 8.96
N LYS A 110 10.54 -1.55 7.96
CA LYS A 110 9.15 -2.03 7.82
C LYS A 110 9.08 -3.52 7.50
N MET A 111 10.01 -4.04 6.70
CA MET A 111 10.10 -5.48 6.43
C MET A 111 10.47 -6.27 7.70
N ALA A 112 11.29 -5.69 8.58
CA ALA A 112 11.70 -6.33 9.84
C ALA A 112 10.59 -6.33 10.91
N PHE A 113 9.69 -5.34 10.93
CA PHE A 113 8.71 -5.18 12.02
C PHE A 113 7.70 -6.32 12.12
N GLY A 114 7.22 -6.86 10.99
CA GLY A 114 6.09 -7.79 10.97
C GLY A 114 6.36 -9.09 11.74
N ASN A 115 7.43 -9.78 11.41
CA ASN A 115 7.82 -11.04 12.03
C ASN A 115 8.96 -10.90 13.04
N ARG A 116 9.38 -9.67 13.36
CA ARG A 116 10.49 -9.39 14.28
C ARG A 116 11.79 -10.07 13.85
N ILE A 117 12.04 -10.14 12.57
CA ILE A 117 13.28 -10.68 11.98
C ILE A 117 14.22 -9.50 11.76
N GLY A 118 15.42 -9.59 12.31
CA GLY A 118 16.42 -8.55 12.19
C GLY A 118 17.12 -8.54 10.83
N PHE A 119 18.03 -7.59 10.66
CA PHE A 119 18.73 -7.42 9.40
C PHE A 119 20.15 -6.87 9.63
N LYS A 120 21.10 -7.41 8.90
CA LYS A 120 22.47 -6.92 8.86
C LYS A 120 22.81 -6.46 7.46
N PHE A 121 23.15 -5.17 7.34
CA PHE A 121 23.62 -4.60 6.10
C PHE A 121 25.01 -5.12 5.71
N ASN A 122 25.22 -5.25 4.41
CA ASN A 122 26.55 -5.44 3.86
C ASN A 122 27.36 -4.13 3.99
N GLU A 123 28.70 -4.27 4.04
CA GLU A 123 29.57 -3.09 3.99
C GLU A 123 29.43 -2.33 2.66
N GLY A 124 29.49 -1.00 2.72
CA GLY A 124 29.44 -0.14 1.55
C GLY A 124 28.04 0.11 0.95
N VAL A 125 26.99 -0.28 1.66
CA VAL A 125 25.62 0.16 1.28
C VAL A 125 25.44 1.62 1.69
N GLU A 126 25.30 2.48 0.70
CA GLU A 126 25.16 3.93 0.87
C GLU A 126 23.72 4.41 0.63
N ASP A 127 23.48 5.70 0.84
CA ASP A 127 22.20 6.37 0.50
C ASP A 127 20.95 5.74 1.14
N LEU A 128 21.05 5.22 2.37
CA LEU A 128 19.97 4.47 3.05
C LEU A 128 18.64 5.22 3.11
N PHE A 129 18.66 6.55 3.18
CA PHE A 129 17.47 7.40 3.33
C PHE A 129 17.12 8.19 2.09
N LYS A 130 17.77 7.89 0.97
CA LYS A 130 17.46 8.54 -0.30
C LYS A 130 16.14 8.02 -0.85
N ALA A 131 15.24 8.93 -1.22
CA ALA A 131 14.01 8.60 -1.91
C ALA A 131 14.32 7.96 -3.28
N ASN A 132 14.08 6.67 -3.42
CA ASN A 132 14.42 5.89 -4.61
C ASN A 132 13.19 5.18 -5.19
N TYR A 133 12.17 5.95 -5.55
CA TYR A 133 10.98 5.42 -6.22
C TYR A 133 11.33 4.62 -7.48
N GLY A 134 10.70 3.47 -7.63
CA GLY A 134 10.94 2.55 -8.73
C GLY A 134 11.93 1.42 -8.41
N ASN A 135 12.67 1.52 -7.30
CA ASN A 135 13.51 0.43 -6.80
C ASN A 135 12.67 -0.53 -5.95
N ILE A 136 13.04 -1.80 -5.94
CA ILE A 136 12.28 -2.86 -5.27
C ILE A 136 13.23 -3.73 -4.45
N VAL A 137 12.96 -3.86 -3.16
CA VAL A 137 13.68 -4.76 -2.25
C VAL A 137 13.04 -6.14 -2.31
N LEU A 138 13.88 -7.18 -2.38
CA LEU A 138 13.47 -8.58 -2.45
C LEU A 138 14.18 -9.37 -1.36
N GLU A 139 13.45 -10.15 -0.59
CA GLU A 139 13.99 -11.24 0.21
C GLU A 139 13.99 -12.51 -0.64
N LEU A 140 15.14 -13.09 -0.88
CA LEU A 140 15.29 -14.27 -1.73
C LEU A 140 15.05 -15.56 -0.94
N ALA A 141 14.43 -16.55 -1.57
CA ALA A 141 14.19 -17.86 -0.98
C ALA A 141 15.48 -18.69 -0.84
N ASN A 142 16.48 -18.39 -1.64
CA ASN A 142 17.81 -19.01 -1.64
C ASN A 142 18.89 -17.95 -1.93
N GLU A 143 20.15 -18.34 -1.83
CA GLU A 143 21.30 -17.45 -2.02
C GLU A 143 21.76 -17.32 -3.50
N ASP A 144 20.98 -17.83 -4.44
CA ASP A 144 21.34 -17.85 -5.85
C ASP A 144 21.09 -16.49 -6.51
N LEU A 145 22.12 -15.67 -6.58
CA LEU A 145 22.09 -14.36 -7.23
C LEU A 145 22.11 -14.43 -8.76
N SER A 146 22.39 -15.58 -9.36
CA SER A 146 22.35 -15.76 -10.82
C SER A 146 20.93 -15.54 -11.37
N LEU A 147 19.91 -15.65 -10.53
CA LEU A 147 18.52 -15.30 -10.85
C LEU A 147 18.36 -13.85 -11.35
N LEU A 148 19.29 -12.98 -10.98
CA LEU A 148 19.29 -11.55 -11.31
C LEU A 148 20.33 -11.18 -12.39
N ASP A 149 20.91 -12.15 -13.07
CA ASP A 149 21.85 -11.90 -14.17
C ASP A 149 21.20 -11.04 -15.26
N GLY A 150 21.88 -9.96 -15.63
CA GLY A 150 21.38 -8.97 -16.61
C GLY A 150 20.41 -7.94 -16.05
N TYR A 151 20.28 -7.87 -14.73
CA TYR A 151 19.56 -6.82 -13.99
C TYR A 151 20.52 -6.01 -13.12
N ASN A 152 20.21 -4.73 -12.93
CA ASN A 152 20.95 -3.91 -11.98
C ASN A 152 20.41 -4.17 -10.58
N TYR A 153 21.25 -4.68 -9.68
CA TYR A 153 20.86 -4.90 -8.30
C TYR A 153 22.01 -4.57 -7.33
N ILE A 154 21.63 -4.34 -6.08
CA ILE A 154 22.54 -4.16 -4.96
C ILE A 154 22.22 -5.24 -3.91
N ALA A 155 23.23 -6.00 -3.48
CA ALA A 155 23.11 -6.91 -2.36
C ALA A 155 23.12 -6.09 -1.07
N LEU A 156 21.95 -5.92 -0.45
CA LEU A 156 21.80 -5.07 0.74
C LEU A 156 22.33 -5.72 2.00
N GLY A 157 22.20 -7.03 2.13
CA GLY A 157 22.59 -7.76 3.33
C GLY A 157 21.79 -9.03 3.52
N SER A 158 21.67 -9.47 4.76
CA SER A 158 20.93 -10.67 5.13
C SER A 158 20.09 -10.47 6.39
N THR A 159 18.99 -11.21 6.46
CA THR A 159 18.14 -11.27 7.65
C THR A 159 18.84 -12.02 8.77
N THR A 160 18.55 -11.67 10.03
CA THR A 160 19.20 -12.25 11.23
C THR A 160 18.15 -12.74 12.24
N GLU A 161 18.60 -13.54 13.20
CA GLU A 161 17.76 -13.98 14.34
C GLU A 161 17.63 -12.89 15.40
N GLU A 162 18.64 -12.03 15.52
CA GLU A 162 18.66 -10.90 16.43
C GLU A 162 17.59 -9.89 16.03
N GLN A 163 16.81 -9.42 17.00
CA GLN A 163 15.75 -8.43 16.74
C GLN A 163 16.33 -7.02 16.68
N SER A 164 17.24 -6.81 15.74
CA SER A 164 17.93 -5.54 15.54
C SER A 164 18.27 -5.31 14.06
N ILE A 165 18.55 -4.08 13.71
CA ILE A 165 19.16 -3.70 12.43
C ILE A 165 20.60 -3.32 12.70
N ILE A 166 21.51 -3.97 12.00
CA ILE A 166 22.95 -3.79 12.15
C ILE A 166 23.48 -3.07 10.89
N ILE A 167 24.09 -1.90 11.11
CA ILE A 167 24.73 -1.08 10.08
C ILE A 167 26.17 -0.85 10.49
N GLU A 168 27.12 -1.42 9.77
CA GLU A 168 28.54 -1.39 10.13
C GLU A 168 28.78 -1.88 11.56
N ASN A 169 29.09 -0.98 12.50
CA ASN A 169 29.32 -1.28 13.91
C ASN A 169 28.19 -0.82 14.84
N GLU A 170 27.12 -0.29 14.26
CA GLU A 170 25.95 0.19 15.02
C GLU A 170 24.84 -0.84 14.97
N GLU A 171 24.20 -1.06 16.11
CA GLU A 171 23.07 -1.94 16.28
C GLU A 171 21.89 -1.16 16.86
N ILE A 172 20.76 -1.22 16.21
CA ILE A 172 19.52 -0.54 16.63
C ILE A 172 18.44 -1.60 16.83
N SER A 173 17.84 -1.66 18.02
CA SER A 173 16.79 -2.65 18.30
C SER A 173 15.53 -2.39 17.47
N LEU A 174 14.86 -3.47 17.05
CA LEU A 174 13.58 -3.36 16.33
C LEU A 174 12.47 -2.73 17.20
N GLU A 175 12.56 -2.90 18.52
CA GLU A 175 11.60 -2.29 19.44
C GLU A 175 11.74 -0.77 19.44
N GLU A 176 12.96 -0.26 19.50
CA GLU A 176 13.23 1.18 19.44
C GLU A 176 12.75 1.79 18.12
N LEU A 177 13.09 1.16 16.99
CA LEU A 177 12.67 1.61 15.66
C LEU A 177 11.14 1.56 15.50
N TYR A 178 10.50 0.50 15.99
CA TYR A 178 9.05 0.36 15.92
C TYR A 178 8.34 1.40 16.77
N ASN A 179 8.83 1.66 17.98
CA ASN A 179 8.28 2.70 18.85
C ASN A 179 8.42 4.08 18.20
N ALA A 180 9.60 4.42 17.67
CA ALA A 180 9.80 5.68 16.96
C ALA A 180 8.86 5.83 15.75
N HIS A 181 8.61 4.74 15.02
CA HIS A 181 7.65 4.72 13.90
C HIS A 181 6.21 4.98 14.36
N CYS A 182 5.76 4.32 15.45
CA CYS A 182 4.41 4.46 15.98
C CYS A 182 4.18 5.82 16.65
N GLU A 183 5.16 6.31 17.41
CA GLU A 183 5.03 7.54 18.20
C GLU A 183 4.85 8.80 17.36
N THR A 184 5.29 8.79 16.11
CA THR A 184 5.21 9.96 15.22
C THR A 184 3.80 10.56 15.13
N LEU A 185 2.78 9.73 15.02
CA LEU A 185 1.38 10.16 14.89
C LEU A 185 0.51 9.80 16.11
N GLU A 186 1.05 9.07 17.09
CA GLU A 186 0.31 8.60 18.26
C GLU A 186 -0.42 9.71 19.03
N PRO A 187 0.16 10.93 19.23
CA PRO A 187 -0.53 12.00 19.92
C PRO A 187 -1.79 12.52 19.21
N ILE A 188 -1.90 12.29 17.90
CA ILE A 188 -2.98 12.82 17.06
C ILE A 188 -3.94 11.70 16.63
N PHE A 189 -3.39 10.56 16.26
CA PHE A 189 -4.11 9.36 15.83
C PHE A 189 -3.68 8.16 16.68
N PRO A 190 -4.17 8.06 17.93
CA PRO A 190 -3.79 6.98 18.84
C PRO A 190 -4.08 5.60 18.24
N THR A 191 -3.09 4.70 18.28
CA THR A 191 -3.26 3.31 17.81
C THR A 191 -4.06 2.46 18.79
N LYS A 192 -4.17 2.91 20.03
CA LYS A 192 -4.97 2.25 21.07
C LYS A 192 -6.16 3.12 21.44
N SER A 193 -7.35 2.54 21.42
CA SER A 193 -8.52 3.19 21.98
C SER A 193 -8.39 3.30 23.52
N VAL A 194 -8.95 4.37 24.07
CA VAL A 194 -9.10 4.45 25.54
C VAL A 194 -9.97 3.27 25.98
N ASP A 195 -9.49 2.50 26.96
CA ASP A 195 -10.27 1.42 27.54
C ASP A 195 -11.58 1.98 28.09
N ILE A 196 -12.69 1.70 27.41
CA ILE A 196 -14.02 1.99 27.88
C ILE A 196 -14.31 0.98 28.98
N LYS A 197 -14.17 1.40 30.23
CA LYS A 197 -14.48 0.55 31.41
C LYS A 197 -15.97 0.27 31.57
N GLU A 198 -16.79 1.04 30.88
CA GLU A 198 -18.24 0.83 30.90
C GLU A 198 -18.64 -0.25 29.90
N LYS A 199 -19.44 -1.20 30.38
CA LYS A 199 -20.01 -2.24 29.52
C LYS A 199 -20.97 -1.58 28.54
N ILE A 200 -20.62 -1.59 27.27
CA ILE A 200 -21.51 -1.11 26.21
C ILE A 200 -22.70 -2.06 26.15
N GLU A 201 -23.89 -1.55 26.45
CA GLU A 201 -25.13 -2.33 26.33
C GLU A 201 -25.37 -2.68 24.86
N THR A 202 -25.63 -3.95 24.59
CA THR A 202 -26.03 -4.38 23.25
C THR A 202 -27.46 -3.93 23.01
N ILE A 203 -27.63 -2.92 22.17
CA ILE A 203 -28.95 -2.46 21.76
C ILE A 203 -29.51 -3.43 20.72
N ASN A 204 -30.40 -4.29 21.13
CA ASN A 204 -31.15 -5.16 20.22
C ASN A 204 -32.52 -4.53 19.97
N PHE A 205 -32.70 -3.98 18.77
CA PHE A 205 -33.99 -3.50 18.31
C PHE A 205 -34.68 -4.62 17.52
N ILE A 206 -35.74 -5.18 18.11
CA ILE A 206 -36.63 -6.08 17.37
C ILE A 206 -37.92 -5.30 17.16
N SER A 207 -38.23 -5.01 15.90
CA SER A 207 -39.50 -4.40 15.55
C SER A 207 -40.66 -5.34 15.94
N GLN A 208 -41.51 -4.91 16.88
CA GLN A 208 -42.68 -5.67 17.31
C GLN A 208 -43.94 -5.31 16.50
N GLY A 209 -43.82 -4.46 15.51
CA GLY A 209 -44.93 -4.01 14.69
C GLY A 209 -44.84 -4.54 13.24
N GLU A 210 -45.99 -4.67 12.62
CA GLU A 210 -46.04 -4.87 11.16
C GLU A 210 -45.40 -3.68 10.46
N ALA A 211 -44.60 -3.96 9.42
CA ALA A 211 -44.03 -2.91 8.55
C ALA A 211 -45.20 -2.04 8.03
N LYS A 212 -45.13 -0.72 8.34
CA LYS A 212 -46.14 0.22 7.84
C LYS A 212 -46.19 0.13 6.32
N LYS A 213 -47.26 -0.40 5.80
CA LYS A 213 -47.52 -0.37 4.34
C LYS A 213 -47.87 1.04 3.93
N SER A 214 -47.35 1.46 2.79
CA SER A 214 -47.72 2.73 2.22
C SER A 214 -49.24 2.77 2.01
N SER A 215 -49.87 3.87 2.35
CA SER A 215 -51.31 4.12 2.06
C SER A 215 -51.56 4.25 0.55
N ILE A 216 -50.52 4.46 -0.23
CA ILE A 216 -50.61 4.56 -1.69
C ILE A 216 -49.86 3.33 -2.26
N ALA A 217 -50.64 2.35 -2.76
CA ALA A 217 -50.11 1.19 -3.43
C ALA A 217 -49.90 1.49 -4.92
N ILE A 218 -48.69 1.78 -5.31
CA ILE A 218 -48.28 1.93 -6.70
C ILE A 218 -47.43 0.72 -7.08
N ALA A 219 -47.84 -0.05 -8.07
CA ALA A 219 -47.16 -1.27 -8.52
C ALA A 219 -45.72 -1.03 -8.99
N LYS A 220 -45.50 0.14 -9.65
CA LYS A 220 -44.18 0.61 -10.11
C LYS A 220 -44.05 2.10 -9.82
N PRO A 221 -43.51 2.50 -8.68
CA PRO A 221 -43.28 3.91 -8.36
C PRO A 221 -42.28 4.51 -9.37
N ARG A 222 -42.53 5.75 -9.76
CA ARG A 222 -41.58 6.51 -10.59
C ARG A 222 -40.65 7.30 -9.70
N VAL A 223 -39.35 7.17 -9.96
CA VAL A 223 -38.30 7.91 -9.27
C VAL A 223 -37.59 8.81 -10.27
N PHE A 224 -37.53 10.09 -9.96
CA PHE A 224 -36.75 11.05 -10.71
C PHE A 224 -35.44 11.33 -9.96
N ILE A 225 -34.32 11.19 -10.67
CA ILE A 225 -32.96 11.38 -10.13
C ILE A 225 -32.35 12.58 -10.84
N PRO A 226 -32.47 13.80 -10.25
CA PRO A 226 -31.89 14.98 -10.87
C PRO A 226 -30.38 14.93 -10.85
N THR A 227 -29.74 15.11 -12.00
CA THR A 227 -28.31 15.17 -12.19
C THR A 227 -27.88 16.55 -12.64
N PHE A 228 -26.79 17.03 -12.06
CA PHE A 228 -26.16 18.30 -12.35
C PHE A 228 -24.65 18.07 -12.63
N PRO A 229 -23.96 19.03 -13.27
CA PRO A 229 -22.51 18.92 -13.40
C PRO A 229 -21.84 18.69 -12.05
N GLY A 230 -21.12 17.55 -11.93
CA GLY A 230 -20.47 17.12 -10.70
C GLY A 230 -21.29 16.15 -9.82
N THR A 231 -22.51 15.76 -10.21
CA THR A 231 -23.24 14.67 -9.56
C THR A 231 -22.51 13.35 -9.79
N ASN A 232 -22.45 12.52 -8.74
CA ASN A 232 -21.86 11.19 -8.79
C ASN A 232 -22.87 10.14 -8.29
N CYS A 233 -22.66 8.87 -8.70
CA CYS A 233 -23.45 7.72 -8.27
C CYS A 233 -24.91 7.72 -8.73
N GLU A 234 -25.31 8.56 -9.69
CA GLU A 234 -26.66 8.61 -10.24
C GLU A 234 -27.08 7.26 -10.85
N TYR A 235 -26.18 6.59 -11.55
CA TYR A 235 -26.43 5.27 -12.13
C TYR A 235 -26.50 4.15 -11.06
N ASP A 236 -25.75 4.28 -9.98
CA ASP A 236 -25.84 3.34 -8.85
C ASP A 236 -27.18 3.48 -8.14
N LEU A 237 -27.61 4.73 -7.94
CA LEU A 237 -28.91 5.05 -7.37
C LEU A 237 -30.04 4.55 -8.27
N GLN A 238 -29.93 4.75 -9.58
CA GLN A 238 -30.86 4.21 -10.57
C GLN A 238 -31.00 2.70 -10.42
N ARG A 239 -29.88 1.96 -10.48
CA ARG A 239 -29.87 0.50 -10.35
C ARG A 239 -30.49 0.01 -9.04
N ALA A 240 -30.25 0.72 -7.94
CA ALA A 240 -30.80 0.37 -6.64
C ALA A 240 -32.33 0.49 -6.63
N PHE A 241 -32.88 1.57 -7.17
CA PHE A 241 -34.33 1.76 -7.27
C PHE A 241 -34.99 0.79 -8.27
N GLU A 242 -34.38 0.52 -9.40
CA GLU A 242 -34.88 -0.46 -10.38
C GLU A 242 -34.88 -1.88 -9.82
N LYS A 243 -33.84 -2.24 -9.07
CA LYS A 243 -33.78 -3.52 -8.34
C LYS A 243 -34.88 -3.63 -7.28
N ALA A 244 -35.30 -2.53 -6.70
CA ALA A 244 -36.43 -2.44 -5.78
C ALA A 244 -37.81 -2.41 -6.50
N GLY A 245 -37.86 -2.42 -7.82
CA GLY A 245 -39.07 -2.48 -8.63
C GLY A 245 -39.63 -1.12 -9.08
N ALA A 246 -38.86 -0.05 -8.97
CA ALA A 246 -39.25 1.28 -9.44
C ALA A 246 -38.95 1.47 -10.93
N ASN A 247 -39.60 2.47 -11.53
CA ASN A 247 -39.19 3.06 -12.82
C ASN A 247 -38.40 4.33 -12.53
N THR A 248 -37.17 4.39 -13.00
CA THR A 248 -36.29 5.53 -12.79
C THR A 248 -36.14 6.40 -14.03
N ASN A 249 -35.88 7.66 -13.82
CA ASN A 249 -35.51 8.62 -14.85
C ASN A 249 -34.39 9.52 -14.29
N ILE A 250 -33.23 9.52 -14.96
CA ILE A 250 -32.09 10.40 -14.67
C ILE A 250 -32.22 11.66 -15.52
#